data_1ada0b661f16c6c9246abce590ced64c
#
_entry.id   1ada0b661f16c6c9246abce590ced64c
#
_cell.length_a   1.000
_cell.length_b   1.000
_cell.length_c   1.000
_cell.angle_alpha   90.00
_cell.angle_beta   90.00
_cell.angle_gamma   90.00
#
_symmetry.space_group_name_H-M   'P 1'
#
loop_
_entity.id
_entity.type
_entity.pdbx_description
1 polymer ?
#
loop_
_entity_poly.entity_id
_entity_poly.type
_entity_poly.pdbx_seq_one_letter_code
_entity_poly.pdbx_strand_id
1 'polypeptide(L)'
;MSLFRFFKAAGFSKFFASLILCASCALCLNASPNEELVRSLFSDTNFDKNLYFKGEMRSYLKRKFYAADNYSEITVAPLGRSDEFSEIFHVFLGSKEKHFDLYVYTKEDGIYAVRVLAQTAIIEAIVSEYEKFNEAQKREFEQRTDADIVNLKLILAPDKELMEFGKQNLAAFKKIYELYAGGESERAKAEIKSLHLSHAETSGKRFMLLIGGITDNSVGFLRVQDEADLPQMSPSEFIMIEKIAPNWYLFKTT
;
A
#
# COMPACT_ATOMS: atom_id res chain seq x y z
N MET A 1 -45.74 -33.49 -35.20
CA MET A 1 -45.55 -32.92 -36.54
C MET A 1 -44.82 -31.62 -36.35
N SER A 2 -43.52 -31.65 -36.37
CA SER A 2 -42.56 -31.50 -37.46
C SER A 2 -42.69 -30.16 -38.18
N LEU A 3 -41.71 -29.30 -37.94
CA LEU A 3 -40.94 -28.68 -39.03
C LEU A 3 -39.71 -27.93 -38.47
N PHE A 4 -38.57 -28.62 -38.55
CA PHE A 4 -37.22 -28.01 -38.58
C PHE A 4 -36.97 -27.54 -40.01
N ARG A 5 -36.49 -26.30 -40.17
CA ARG A 5 -35.65 -25.89 -41.33
C ARG A 5 -34.71 -24.75 -40.93
N PHE A 6 -33.44 -25.11 -40.79
CA PHE A 6 -32.24 -24.54 -41.43
C PHE A 6 -32.21 -23.04 -41.70
N PHE A 7 -31.34 -22.34 -40.96
CA PHE A 7 -30.57 -21.22 -41.51
C PHE A 7 -29.08 -21.45 -41.23
N LYS A 8 -28.33 -21.71 -42.30
CA LYS A 8 -26.88 -21.60 -42.34
C LYS A 8 -26.52 -20.13 -42.22
N ALA A 9 -25.82 -19.73 -41.17
CA ALA A 9 -25.10 -18.46 -41.09
C ALA A 9 -23.60 -18.77 -41.10
N ALA A 10 -23.05 -18.86 -42.31
CA ALA A 10 -21.61 -18.69 -42.49
C ALA A 10 -21.32 -17.19 -42.58
N GLY A 11 -20.40 -16.67 -41.79
CA GLY A 11 -19.84 -15.35 -42.03
C GLY A 11 -19.49 -14.45 -40.82
N PHE A 12 -19.82 -14.82 -39.57
CA PHE A 12 -19.63 -13.89 -38.46
C PHE A 12 -18.44 -14.19 -37.52
N SER A 13 -17.71 -15.28 -37.75
CA SER A 13 -16.68 -15.73 -36.81
C SER A 13 -15.28 -15.13 -37.04
N LYS A 14 -14.99 -14.51 -38.16
CA LYS A 14 -13.64 -14.00 -38.47
C LYS A 14 -13.44 -12.53 -38.17
N PHE A 15 -14.51 -11.75 -38.02
CA PHE A 15 -14.41 -10.31 -37.70
C PHE A 15 -14.26 -10.03 -36.20
N PHE A 16 -14.80 -10.91 -35.35
CA PHE A 16 -14.68 -10.73 -33.89
C PHE A 16 -13.31 -11.15 -33.34
N ALA A 17 -12.63 -12.10 -33.94
CA ALA A 17 -11.28 -12.52 -33.51
C ALA A 17 -10.22 -11.45 -33.82
N SER A 18 -10.41 -10.64 -34.87
CA SER A 18 -9.46 -9.56 -35.22
C SER A 18 -9.61 -8.31 -34.33
N LEU A 19 -10.81 -8.06 -33.78
CA LEU A 19 -11.04 -6.92 -32.88
C LEU A 19 -10.52 -7.18 -31.44
N ILE A 20 -10.53 -8.44 -31.00
CA ILE A 20 -10.00 -8.82 -29.68
C ILE A 20 -8.46 -8.79 -29.67
N LEU A 21 -7.82 -9.09 -30.81
CA LEU A 21 -6.36 -9.04 -30.92
C LEU A 21 -5.81 -7.59 -30.97
N CYS A 22 -6.59 -6.63 -31.48
CA CYS A 22 -6.21 -5.21 -31.45
C CYS A 22 -6.47 -4.55 -30.09
N ALA A 23 -7.45 -5.01 -29.30
CA ALA A 23 -7.71 -4.46 -27.98
C ALA A 23 -6.65 -4.89 -26.94
N SER A 24 -6.01 -6.05 -27.11
CA SER A 24 -4.92 -6.49 -26.24
C SER A 24 -3.57 -5.81 -26.54
N CYS A 25 -3.38 -5.22 -27.72
CA CYS A 25 -2.19 -4.42 -28.03
C CYS A 25 -2.30 -2.93 -27.62
N ALA A 26 -3.50 -2.44 -27.28
CA ALA A 26 -3.69 -1.04 -26.89
C ALA A 26 -3.49 -0.78 -25.37
N LEU A 27 -3.18 -1.82 -24.59
CA LEU A 27 -2.88 -1.73 -23.14
C LEU A 27 -1.39 -1.96 -22.80
N CYS A 28 -0.49 -1.97 -23.77
CA CYS A 28 0.90 -1.65 -23.49
C CYS A 28 1.00 -0.13 -23.25
N LEU A 29 0.50 0.34 -22.11
CA LEU A 29 0.96 1.58 -21.51
C LEU A 29 2.47 1.37 -21.33
N ASN A 30 3.28 2.01 -22.15
CA ASN A 30 4.73 1.95 -22.02
C ASN A 30 5.07 2.39 -20.59
N ALA A 31 5.71 1.50 -19.82
CA ALA A 31 6.24 1.85 -18.52
C ALA A 31 7.15 3.08 -18.69
N SER A 32 7.13 3.98 -17.71
CA SER A 32 8.06 5.12 -17.77
C SER A 32 9.50 4.62 -17.65
N PRO A 33 10.50 5.35 -18.17
CA PRO A 33 11.90 4.98 -17.98
C PRO A 33 12.27 4.76 -16.51
N ASN A 34 11.68 5.54 -15.61
CA ASN A 34 11.88 5.38 -14.18
C ASN A 34 11.20 4.11 -13.63
N GLU A 35 10.04 3.72 -14.14
CA GLU A 35 9.39 2.46 -13.77
C GLU A 35 10.26 1.26 -14.16
N GLU A 36 10.82 1.26 -15.37
CA GLU A 36 11.74 0.22 -15.84
C GLU A 36 13.02 0.19 -14.99
N LEU A 37 13.56 1.37 -14.64
CA LEU A 37 14.70 1.50 -13.76
C LEU A 37 14.44 0.91 -12.38
N VAL A 38 13.28 1.23 -11.77
CA VAL A 38 12.88 0.70 -10.47
C VAL A 38 12.66 -0.82 -10.55
N ARG A 39 12.01 -1.32 -11.59
CA ARG A 39 11.82 -2.76 -11.81
C ARG A 39 13.17 -3.48 -11.90
N SER A 40 14.11 -2.93 -12.66
CA SER A 40 15.46 -3.48 -12.83
C SER A 40 16.24 -3.54 -11.51
N LEU A 41 16.07 -2.58 -10.61
CA LEU A 41 16.70 -2.60 -9.28
C LEU A 41 16.42 -3.90 -8.51
N PHE A 42 15.19 -4.43 -8.62
CA PHE A 42 14.76 -5.61 -7.89
C PHE A 42 14.86 -6.93 -8.68
N SER A 43 14.96 -6.87 -10.01
CA SER A 43 14.91 -8.04 -10.89
C SER A 43 16.19 -8.29 -11.69
N ASP A 44 17.12 -7.34 -11.81
CA ASP A 44 18.37 -7.50 -12.55
C ASP A 44 19.56 -7.66 -11.60
N THR A 45 20.27 -8.78 -11.73
CA THR A 45 21.49 -9.07 -10.95
C THR A 45 22.65 -8.12 -11.31
N ASN A 46 22.64 -7.54 -12.51
CA ASN A 46 23.67 -6.66 -13.04
C ASN A 46 23.32 -5.17 -12.93
N PHE A 47 22.30 -4.81 -12.16
CA PHE A 47 21.90 -3.42 -11.99
C PHE A 47 23.06 -2.53 -11.54
N ASP A 48 23.37 -1.50 -12.36
CA ASP A 48 24.49 -0.60 -12.09
C ASP A 48 24.11 0.48 -11.06
N LYS A 49 24.32 0.15 -9.78
CA LYS A 49 24.09 1.07 -8.68
C LYS A 49 24.97 2.31 -8.71
N ASN A 50 26.19 2.24 -9.27
CA ASN A 50 27.07 3.42 -9.37
C ASN A 50 26.51 4.46 -10.33
N LEU A 51 25.85 4.02 -11.39
CA LEU A 51 25.23 4.89 -12.38
C LEU A 51 23.93 5.51 -11.84
N TYR A 52 23.06 4.69 -11.24
CA TYR A 52 21.67 5.07 -10.96
C TYR A 52 21.39 5.48 -9.51
N PHE A 53 22.25 5.16 -8.54
CA PHE A 53 22.04 5.61 -7.17
C PHE A 53 22.52 7.05 -6.99
N LYS A 54 21.60 7.89 -6.51
CA LYS A 54 21.81 9.32 -6.26
C LYS A 54 21.46 9.65 -4.80
N GLY A 55 21.79 10.86 -4.38
CA GLY A 55 21.45 11.34 -3.04
C GLY A 55 21.83 10.33 -1.94
N GLU A 56 20.91 10.02 -1.06
CA GLU A 56 21.14 9.09 0.06
C GLU A 56 21.40 7.65 -0.40
N MET A 57 20.89 7.25 -1.58
CA MET A 57 21.11 5.90 -2.09
C MET A 57 22.58 5.57 -2.34
N ARG A 58 23.45 6.56 -2.49
CA ARG A 58 24.90 6.35 -2.60
C ARG A 58 25.52 5.67 -1.39
N SER A 59 24.91 5.82 -0.20
CA SER A 59 25.34 5.11 1.00
C SER A 59 25.01 3.61 0.97
N TYR A 60 24.13 3.19 0.07
CA TYR A 60 23.65 1.81 -0.06
C TYR A 60 24.26 1.03 -1.24
N LEU A 61 25.33 1.49 -1.86
CA LEU A 61 25.99 0.80 -2.99
C LEU A 61 26.32 -0.67 -2.71
N LYS A 62 26.70 -1.00 -1.47
CA LYS A 62 27.03 -2.36 -1.06
C LYS A 62 25.81 -3.22 -0.68
N ARG A 63 24.61 -2.60 -0.50
CA ARG A 63 23.40 -3.31 -0.13
C ARG A 63 22.85 -4.08 -1.32
N LYS A 64 22.35 -5.30 -1.09
CA LYS A 64 21.67 -6.10 -2.11
C LYS A 64 20.20 -5.67 -2.18
N PHE A 65 19.73 -5.33 -3.37
CA PHE A 65 18.32 -5.01 -3.66
C PHE A 65 17.66 -6.07 -4.53
N TYR A 66 18.43 -6.81 -5.32
CA TYR A 66 17.91 -7.91 -6.13
C TYR A 66 17.06 -8.87 -5.30
N ALA A 67 15.82 -9.07 -5.71
CA ALA A 67 14.79 -9.76 -4.92
C ALA A 67 14.23 -11.02 -5.60
N ALA A 68 14.43 -11.19 -6.90
CA ALA A 68 13.78 -12.23 -7.70
C ALA A 68 14.07 -13.68 -7.25
N ASP A 69 15.19 -13.92 -6.54
CA ASP A 69 15.48 -15.26 -5.97
C ASP A 69 14.60 -15.60 -4.75
N ASN A 70 14.07 -14.58 -4.05
CA ASN A 70 13.38 -14.76 -2.76
C ASN A 70 11.89 -14.44 -2.84
N TYR A 71 11.45 -13.77 -3.91
CA TYR A 71 10.07 -13.31 -4.08
C TYR A 71 9.57 -13.75 -5.46
N SER A 72 8.45 -14.47 -5.47
CA SER A 72 7.81 -14.94 -6.70
C SER A 72 6.97 -13.87 -7.40
N GLU A 73 6.66 -12.78 -6.69
CA GLU A 73 5.91 -11.66 -7.20
C GLU A 73 6.68 -10.37 -6.95
N ILE A 74 6.91 -9.61 -8.02
CA ILE A 74 7.51 -8.27 -7.98
C ILE A 74 6.64 -7.38 -8.83
N THR A 75 5.89 -6.47 -8.20
CA THR A 75 5.10 -5.47 -8.92
C THR A 75 5.67 -4.08 -8.67
N VAL A 76 5.61 -3.23 -9.69
CA VAL A 76 5.99 -1.82 -9.61
C VAL A 76 4.82 -1.03 -10.17
N ALA A 77 4.30 -0.09 -9.38
CA ALA A 77 3.17 0.74 -9.76
C ALA A 77 3.45 2.21 -9.40
N PRO A 78 3.12 3.18 -10.25
CA PRO A 78 3.29 4.59 -9.92
C PRO A 78 2.30 5.00 -8.82
N LEU A 79 2.80 5.69 -7.79
CA LEU A 79 1.99 6.36 -6.76
C LEU A 79 1.70 7.83 -7.10
N GLY A 80 2.61 8.48 -7.84
CA GLY A 80 2.50 9.87 -8.20
C GLY A 80 3.85 10.58 -8.20
N ARG A 81 3.82 11.86 -7.86
CA ARG A 81 4.98 12.74 -7.79
C ARG A 81 4.88 13.67 -6.60
N SER A 82 5.96 14.34 -6.26
CA SER A 82 5.98 15.47 -5.33
C SER A 82 6.76 16.63 -5.93
N ASP A 83 6.87 17.74 -5.20
CA ASP A 83 7.67 18.89 -5.67
C ASP A 83 9.15 18.54 -5.81
N GLU A 84 9.64 17.58 -5.03
CA GLU A 84 11.04 17.17 -5.04
C GLU A 84 11.32 15.99 -5.98
N PHE A 85 10.37 15.07 -6.17
CA PHE A 85 10.56 13.83 -6.91
C PHE A 85 9.65 13.75 -8.13
N SER A 86 10.25 13.45 -9.29
CA SER A 86 9.52 13.37 -10.57
C SER A 86 8.51 12.23 -10.59
N GLU A 87 8.87 11.09 -9.98
CA GLU A 87 7.99 9.93 -9.84
C GLU A 87 8.29 9.20 -8.53
N ILE A 88 7.23 8.67 -7.91
CA ILE A 88 7.29 7.83 -6.72
C ILE A 88 6.56 6.54 -7.05
N PHE A 89 7.20 5.41 -6.72
CA PHE A 89 6.68 4.08 -7.05
C PHE A 89 6.41 3.28 -5.79
N HIS A 90 5.28 2.59 -5.77
CA HIS A 90 5.06 1.46 -4.88
C HIS A 90 5.65 0.20 -5.51
N VAL A 91 6.46 -0.51 -4.76
CA VAL A 91 7.03 -1.81 -5.12
C VAL A 91 6.56 -2.84 -4.12
N PHE A 92 5.79 -3.80 -4.58
CA PHE A 92 5.40 -4.95 -3.79
C PHE A 92 6.31 -6.13 -4.11
N LEU A 93 6.88 -6.72 -3.06
CA LEU A 93 7.65 -7.96 -3.12
C LEU A 93 6.87 -9.03 -2.36
N GLY A 94 6.38 -10.06 -3.04
CA GLY A 94 5.55 -11.11 -2.47
C GLY A 94 6.09 -12.51 -2.64
N SER A 95 5.93 -13.34 -1.61
CA SER A 95 6.13 -14.78 -1.63
C SER A 95 5.02 -15.47 -0.83
N LYS A 96 5.05 -16.81 -0.73
CA LYS A 96 4.07 -17.55 0.09
C LYS A 96 4.17 -17.24 1.58
N GLU A 97 5.33 -16.82 2.06
CA GLU A 97 5.63 -16.69 3.49
C GLU A 97 5.73 -15.26 3.97
N LYS A 98 6.07 -14.33 3.07
CA LYS A 98 6.35 -12.94 3.43
C LYS A 98 6.09 -12.00 2.27
N HIS A 99 5.83 -10.77 2.62
CA HIS A 99 5.69 -9.66 1.67
C HIS A 99 6.37 -8.40 2.21
N PHE A 100 6.65 -7.46 1.30
CA PHE A 100 7.10 -6.12 1.62
C PHE A 100 6.51 -5.12 0.65
N ASP A 101 6.02 -4.00 1.18
CA ASP A 101 5.70 -2.79 0.43
C ASP A 101 6.85 -1.80 0.59
N LEU A 102 7.43 -1.37 -0.53
CA LEU A 102 8.51 -0.39 -0.58
C LEU A 102 8.08 0.81 -1.43
N TYR A 103 8.63 1.96 -1.11
CA TYR A 103 8.36 3.21 -1.83
C TYR A 103 9.66 3.75 -2.36
N VAL A 104 9.75 3.86 -3.69
CA VAL A 104 10.96 4.24 -4.40
C VAL A 104 10.78 5.63 -4.99
N TYR A 105 11.69 6.53 -4.64
CA TYR A 105 11.68 7.93 -5.04
C TYR A 105 12.71 8.16 -6.13
N THR A 106 12.26 8.68 -7.28
CA THR A 106 13.09 8.90 -8.45
C THR A 106 13.07 10.36 -8.90
N LYS A 107 14.16 10.76 -9.55
CA LYS A 107 14.24 11.92 -10.42
C LYS A 107 14.66 11.41 -11.81
N GLU A 108 14.75 12.30 -12.80
CA GLU A 108 15.09 11.93 -14.18
C GLU A 108 16.42 11.18 -14.31
N ASP A 109 17.35 11.41 -13.38
CA ASP A 109 18.71 10.87 -13.42
C ASP A 109 18.96 9.66 -12.51
N GLY A 110 17.93 9.17 -11.79
CA GLY A 110 18.09 7.96 -10.99
C GLY A 110 17.21 7.84 -9.72
N ILE A 111 17.62 6.91 -8.85
CA ILE A 111 16.92 6.54 -7.61
C ILE A 111 17.57 7.28 -6.43
N TYR A 112 16.77 8.04 -5.69
CA TYR A 112 17.21 8.90 -4.61
C TYR A 112 16.95 8.35 -3.22
N ALA A 113 15.83 7.63 -3.04
CA ALA A 113 15.45 7.03 -1.77
C ALA A 113 14.64 5.75 -1.98
N VAL A 114 14.74 4.84 -1.00
CA VAL A 114 13.84 3.69 -0.83
C VAL A 114 13.38 3.68 0.61
N ARG A 115 12.08 3.58 0.82
CA ARG A 115 11.44 3.53 2.15
C ARG A 115 10.59 2.29 2.31
N VAL A 116 10.46 1.87 3.56
CA VAL A 116 9.51 0.86 4.05
C VAL A 116 8.94 1.38 5.35
N LEU A 117 7.78 0.88 5.77
CA LEU A 117 7.33 1.10 7.14
C LEU A 117 8.37 0.46 8.08
N ALA A 118 8.99 1.27 8.94
CA ALA A 118 10.06 0.80 9.80
C ALA A 118 9.51 0.02 11.01
N GLN A 119 10.40 -0.73 11.67
CA GLN A 119 10.14 -1.46 12.92
C GLN A 119 9.09 -2.58 12.83
N THR A 120 8.63 -2.95 11.64
CA THR A 120 7.68 -4.06 11.44
C THR A 120 8.18 -5.38 12.01
N ALA A 121 9.50 -5.63 12.01
CA ALA A 121 10.11 -6.84 12.57
C ALA A 121 9.77 -7.08 14.06
N ILE A 122 9.57 -6.03 14.85
CA ILE A 122 9.17 -6.14 16.26
C ILE A 122 7.71 -6.63 16.31
N ILE A 123 6.83 -6.06 15.51
CA ILE A 123 5.41 -6.41 15.45
C ILE A 123 5.27 -7.84 14.90
N GLU A 124 6.01 -8.19 13.85
CA GLU A 124 6.06 -9.54 13.28
C GLU A 124 6.47 -10.58 14.33
N ALA A 125 7.48 -10.28 15.15
CA ALA A 125 7.92 -11.16 16.22
C ALA A 125 6.81 -11.38 17.28
N ILE A 126 6.10 -10.34 17.66
CA ILE A 126 4.97 -10.42 18.62
C ILE A 126 3.84 -11.28 18.05
N VAL A 127 3.42 -11.01 16.80
CA VAL A 127 2.34 -11.74 16.14
C VAL A 127 2.74 -13.22 15.96
N SER A 128 3.96 -13.47 15.49
CA SER A 128 4.46 -14.84 15.29
C SER A 128 4.54 -15.64 16.59
N GLU A 129 4.91 -15.02 17.70
CA GLU A 129 4.92 -15.69 19.01
C GLU A 129 3.50 -15.96 19.51
N TYR A 130 2.60 -14.99 19.40
CA TYR A 130 1.20 -15.16 19.74
C TYR A 130 0.52 -16.30 18.97
N GLU A 131 0.84 -16.49 17.69
CA GLU A 131 0.27 -17.57 16.87
C GLU A 131 0.67 -18.98 17.32
N LYS A 132 1.79 -19.12 18.05
CA LYS A 132 2.23 -20.39 18.63
C LYS A 132 1.52 -20.72 19.94
N PHE A 133 0.86 -19.74 20.56
CA PHE A 133 0.18 -19.92 21.84
C PHE A 133 -1.08 -20.78 21.70
N ASN A 134 -1.35 -21.60 22.73
CA ASN A 134 -2.66 -22.22 22.90
C ASN A 134 -3.68 -21.19 23.40
N GLU A 135 -4.97 -21.56 23.42
CA GLU A 135 -6.05 -20.64 23.78
C GLU A 135 -5.97 -20.06 25.21
N ALA A 136 -5.36 -20.78 26.16
CA ALA A 136 -5.15 -20.27 27.51
C ALA A 136 -4.04 -19.22 27.54
N GLN A 137 -2.94 -19.48 26.83
CA GLN A 137 -1.82 -18.56 26.71
C GLN A 137 -2.20 -17.28 25.93
N LYS A 138 -3.03 -17.39 24.90
CA LYS A 138 -3.57 -16.22 24.17
C LYS A 138 -4.36 -15.31 25.08
N ARG A 139 -5.30 -15.87 25.85
CA ARG A 139 -6.08 -15.09 26.82
C ARG A 139 -5.21 -14.43 27.88
N GLU A 140 -4.21 -15.15 28.41
CA GLU A 140 -3.26 -14.58 29.38
C GLU A 140 -2.47 -13.43 28.77
N PHE A 141 -1.96 -13.59 27.54
CA PHE A 141 -1.23 -12.56 26.82
C PHE A 141 -2.07 -11.30 26.63
N GLU A 142 -3.30 -11.44 26.10
CA GLU A 142 -4.23 -10.31 25.87
C GLU A 142 -4.57 -9.56 27.16
N GLN A 143 -4.80 -10.29 28.27
CA GLN A 143 -5.09 -9.68 29.57
C GLN A 143 -3.88 -8.91 30.16
N ARG A 144 -2.66 -9.40 29.91
CA ARG A 144 -1.43 -8.80 30.46
C ARG A 144 -0.92 -7.63 29.67
N THR A 145 -1.11 -7.62 28.36
CA THR A 145 -0.48 -6.64 27.46
C THR A 145 -1.44 -5.58 26.96
N ASP A 146 -2.74 -5.77 27.09
CA ASP A 146 -3.81 -4.97 26.44
C ASP A 146 -3.59 -4.85 24.91
N ALA A 147 -2.85 -5.80 24.33
CA ALA A 147 -2.52 -5.80 22.92
C ALA A 147 -3.68 -6.30 22.07
N ASP A 148 -4.09 -5.51 21.11
CA ASP A 148 -5.04 -5.91 20.07
C ASP A 148 -4.28 -6.58 18.92
N ILE A 149 -4.28 -7.92 18.88
CA ILE A 149 -3.58 -8.71 17.85
C ILE A 149 -4.14 -8.44 16.45
N VAL A 150 -5.44 -8.14 16.33
CA VAL A 150 -6.04 -7.78 15.04
C VAL A 150 -5.45 -6.45 14.55
N ASN A 151 -5.29 -5.49 15.46
CA ASN A 151 -4.62 -4.23 15.16
C ASN A 151 -3.16 -4.45 14.71
N LEU A 152 -2.39 -5.27 15.43
CA LEU A 152 -1.00 -5.57 15.05
C LEU A 152 -0.92 -6.23 13.67
N LYS A 153 -1.84 -7.12 13.34
CA LYS A 153 -1.93 -7.73 12.00
C LYS A 153 -2.30 -6.70 10.93
N LEU A 154 -3.16 -5.73 11.23
CA LEU A 154 -3.46 -4.63 10.30
C LEU A 154 -2.23 -3.77 10.03
N ILE A 155 -1.39 -3.47 11.02
CA ILE A 155 -0.14 -2.72 10.81
C ILE A 155 0.78 -3.46 9.82
N LEU A 156 0.80 -4.79 9.88
CA LEU A 156 1.62 -5.64 9.01
C LEU A 156 0.99 -5.95 7.65
N ALA A 157 -0.30 -5.65 7.47
CA ALA A 157 -1.01 -6.00 6.26
C ALA A 157 -0.43 -5.27 5.02
N PRO A 158 -0.41 -5.92 3.85
CA PRO A 158 0.01 -5.27 2.60
C PRO A 158 -0.90 -4.09 2.25
N ASP A 159 -0.36 -3.12 1.53
CA ASP A 159 -1.11 -1.93 1.10
C ASP A 159 -2.42 -2.27 0.41
N LYS A 160 -2.40 -3.28 -0.46
CA LYS A 160 -3.60 -3.76 -1.15
C LYS A 160 -4.72 -4.17 -0.20
N GLU A 161 -4.39 -4.86 0.89
CA GLU A 161 -5.37 -5.29 1.90
C GLU A 161 -5.85 -4.10 2.72
N LEU A 162 -4.96 -3.17 3.07
CA LEU A 162 -5.31 -1.93 3.77
C LEU A 162 -6.21 -1.03 2.92
N MET A 163 -5.96 -0.94 1.61
CA MET A 163 -6.81 -0.22 0.66
C MET A 163 -8.22 -0.83 0.61
N GLU A 164 -8.33 -2.15 0.57
CA GLU A 164 -9.63 -2.84 0.61
C GLU A 164 -10.33 -2.66 1.96
N PHE A 165 -9.62 -2.79 3.07
CA PHE A 165 -10.15 -2.52 4.41
C PHE A 165 -10.72 -1.09 4.50
N GLY A 166 -9.98 -0.09 4.00
CA GLY A 166 -10.42 1.29 3.96
C GLY A 166 -11.69 1.50 3.13
N LYS A 167 -11.77 0.89 1.95
CA LYS A 167 -12.96 0.97 1.08
C LYS A 167 -14.19 0.32 1.75
N GLN A 168 -14.02 -0.86 2.34
CA GLN A 168 -15.10 -1.59 3.02
C GLN A 168 -15.62 -0.86 4.25
N ASN A 169 -14.77 -0.15 4.99
CA ASN A 169 -15.10 0.55 6.22
C ASN A 169 -15.34 2.07 6.04
N LEU A 170 -15.44 2.56 4.80
CA LEU A 170 -15.54 3.99 4.51
C LEU A 170 -16.74 4.66 5.20
N ALA A 171 -17.87 3.96 5.34
CA ALA A 171 -19.05 4.49 6.04
C ALA A 171 -18.77 4.68 7.53
N ALA A 172 -18.08 3.73 8.18
CA ALA A 172 -17.65 3.84 9.56
C ALA A 172 -16.62 4.97 9.76
N PHE A 173 -15.68 5.12 8.85
CA PHE A 173 -14.70 6.24 8.88
C PHE A 173 -15.39 7.60 8.82
N LYS A 174 -16.39 7.77 7.96
CA LYS A 174 -17.20 8.99 7.91
C LYS A 174 -17.93 9.25 9.22
N LYS A 175 -18.55 8.23 9.80
CA LYS A 175 -19.22 8.31 11.10
C LYS A 175 -18.25 8.72 12.21
N ILE A 176 -17.07 8.10 12.28
CA ILE A 176 -16.01 8.46 13.25
C ILE A 176 -15.61 9.92 13.10
N TYR A 177 -15.39 10.38 11.87
CA TYR A 177 -15.05 11.77 11.59
C TYR A 177 -16.15 12.74 12.08
N GLU A 178 -17.43 12.43 11.82
CA GLU A 178 -18.57 13.25 12.24
C GLU A 178 -18.69 13.31 13.77
N LEU A 179 -18.57 12.18 14.46
CA LEU A 179 -18.55 12.11 15.92
C LEU A 179 -17.38 12.91 16.51
N TYR A 180 -16.19 12.76 15.93
CA TYR A 180 -15.00 13.46 16.38
C TYR A 180 -15.14 14.99 16.18
N ALA A 181 -15.60 15.43 15.02
CA ALA A 181 -15.86 16.83 14.72
C ALA A 181 -16.98 17.43 15.57
N GLY A 182 -17.97 16.63 15.95
CA GLY A 182 -19.08 17.02 16.84
C GLY A 182 -18.72 17.03 18.33
N GLY A 183 -17.49 16.67 18.72
CA GLY A 183 -17.03 16.62 20.11
C GLY A 183 -17.50 15.37 20.88
N GLU A 184 -18.07 14.36 20.20
CA GLU A 184 -18.56 13.11 20.79
C GLU A 184 -17.40 12.08 20.93
N SER A 185 -16.32 12.49 21.61
CA SER A 185 -15.05 11.75 21.64
C SER A 185 -15.17 10.31 22.14
N GLU A 186 -16.00 10.03 23.15
CA GLU A 186 -16.14 8.68 23.70
C GLU A 186 -16.86 7.74 22.71
N ARG A 187 -17.85 8.28 21.98
CA ARG A 187 -18.53 7.51 20.93
C ARG A 187 -17.58 7.25 19.75
N ALA A 188 -16.79 8.27 19.36
CA ALA A 188 -15.77 8.11 18.32
C ALA A 188 -14.75 7.03 18.72
N LYS A 189 -14.25 7.03 19.96
CA LYS A 189 -13.32 6.00 20.48
C LYS A 189 -13.93 4.59 20.42
N ALA A 190 -15.20 4.44 20.77
CA ALA A 190 -15.88 3.14 20.70
C ALA A 190 -15.95 2.61 19.26
N GLU A 191 -16.27 3.46 18.28
CA GLU A 191 -16.28 3.10 16.86
C GLU A 191 -14.87 2.76 16.35
N ILE A 192 -13.85 3.53 16.72
CA ILE A 192 -12.44 3.28 16.39
C ILE A 192 -12.01 1.91 16.89
N LYS A 193 -12.28 1.61 18.17
CA LYS A 193 -11.95 0.32 18.78
C LYS A 193 -12.68 -0.86 18.11
N SER A 194 -13.93 -0.66 17.68
CA SER A 194 -14.68 -1.71 16.98
C SER A 194 -14.10 -2.11 15.63
N LEU A 195 -13.28 -1.24 15.05
CA LEU A 195 -12.52 -1.49 13.81
C LEU A 195 -11.06 -1.91 14.07
N HIS A 196 -10.70 -2.18 15.31
CA HIS A 196 -9.31 -2.48 15.71
C HIS A 196 -8.31 -1.38 15.31
N LEU A 197 -8.73 -0.12 15.30
CA LEU A 197 -7.87 1.03 15.04
C LEU A 197 -7.38 1.61 16.36
N SER A 198 -6.24 2.31 16.34
CA SER A 198 -5.61 2.87 17.53
C SER A 198 -6.35 4.10 18.04
N HIS A 199 -6.36 5.16 17.26
CA HIS A 199 -6.98 6.43 17.64
C HIS A 199 -7.19 7.34 16.43
N ALA A 200 -7.83 8.48 16.68
CA ALA A 200 -7.95 9.55 15.70
C ALA A 200 -7.28 10.83 16.22
N GLU A 201 -6.71 11.60 15.31
CA GLU A 201 -6.13 12.90 15.60
C GLU A 201 -6.36 13.90 14.47
N THR A 202 -6.15 15.19 14.77
CA THR A 202 -6.21 16.26 13.77
C THR A 202 -4.92 17.05 13.76
N SER A 203 -4.42 17.36 12.56
CA SER A 203 -3.28 18.24 12.34
C SER A 203 -3.63 19.25 11.26
N GLY A 204 -3.90 20.49 11.68
CA GLY A 204 -4.39 21.54 10.80
C GLY A 204 -5.75 21.15 10.18
N LYS A 205 -5.80 21.05 8.87
CA LYS A 205 -7.02 20.66 8.11
C LYS A 205 -7.13 19.15 7.83
N ARG A 206 -6.23 18.37 8.40
CA ARG A 206 -6.12 16.92 8.20
C ARG A 206 -6.74 16.20 9.38
N PHE A 207 -7.58 15.25 9.11
CA PHE A 207 -8.06 14.27 10.09
C PHE A 207 -7.38 12.94 9.79
N MET A 208 -6.72 12.36 10.78
CA MET A 208 -6.02 11.10 10.67
C MET A 208 -6.67 10.06 11.57
N LEU A 209 -6.94 8.90 11.01
CA LEU A 209 -7.46 7.72 11.71
C LEU A 209 -6.38 6.65 11.67
N LEU A 210 -5.65 6.50 12.77
CA LEU A 210 -4.47 5.65 12.83
C LEU A 210 -4.84 4.19 13.07
N ILE A 211 -4.30 3.31 12.24
CA ILE A 211 -4.25 1.89 12.54
C ILE A 211 -3.27 1.72 13.70
N GLY A 212 -2.05 2.25 13.57
CA GLY A 212 -1.03 2.23 14.58
C GLY A 212 0.36 2.47 14.00
N GLY A 213 1.37 2.07 14.77
CA GLY A 213 2.77 2.24 14.39
C GLY A 213 3.66 2.32 15.62
N ILE A 214 4.95 2.59 15.41
CA ILE A 214 5.93 2.76 16.47
C ILE A 214 6.60 4.12 16.27
N THR A 215 6.49 5.00 17.27
CA THR A 215 7.01 6.37 17.23
C THR A 215 6.39 7.16 16.07
N ASP A 216 7.19 7.64 15.12
CA ASP A 216 6.79 8.39 13.93
C ASP A 216 6.47 7.49 12.71
N ASN A 217 6.76 6.20 12.80
CA ASN A 217 6.43 5.21 11.76
C ASN A 217 4.99 4.75 11.93
N SER A 218 4.06 5.45 11.30
CA SER A 218 2.63 5.21 11.44
C SER A 218 1.99 4.77 10.13
N VAL A 219 0.89 4.01 10.25
CA VAL A 219 0.00 3.63 9.16
C VAL A 219 -1.43 3.98 9.55
N GLY A 220 -2.20 4.48 8.60
CA GLY A 220 -3.58 4.88 8.86
C GLY A 220 -4.30 5.46 7.65
N PHE A 221 -5.44 6.08 7.93
CA PHE A 221 -6.28 6.71 6.92
C PHE A 221 -6.34 8.21 7.15
N LEU A 222 -6.06 8.97 6.11
CA LEU A 222 -6.06 10.43 6.10
C LEU A 222 -7.32 10.93 5.40
N ARG A 223 -7.97 11.92 5.99
CA ARG A 223 -9.04 12.69 5.36
C ARG A 223 -8.65 14.15 5.24
N VAL A 224 -8.84 14.72 4.05
CA VAL A 224 -8.74 16.16 3.78
C VAL A 224 -10.06 16.67 3.19
N GLN A 225 -10.36 17.95 3.34
CA GLN A 225 -11.52 18.57 2.68
C GLN A 225 -11.19 18.95 1.24
N ASP A 226 -9.98 19.45 1.02
CA ASP A 226 -9.44 19.85 -0.27
C ASP A 226 -8.16 19.04 -0.55
N GLU A 227 -8.00 18.59 -1.79
CA GLU A 227 -6.77 17.88 -2.21
C GLU A 227 -5.52 18.77 -2.10
N ALA A 228 -5.68 20.10 -2.13
CA ALA A 228 -4.59 21.04 -1.87
C ALA A 228 -4.05 20.98 -0.42
N ASP A 229 -4.83 20.42 0.52
CA ASP A 229 -4.39 20.21 1.90
C ASP A 229 -3.66 18.87 2.12
N LEU A 230 -3.53 18.03 1.07
CA LEU A 230 -2.73 16.80 1.15
C LEU A 230 -1.26 17.12 1.43
N PRO A 231 -0.62 16.38 2.34
CA PRO A 231 0.82 16.50 2.49
C PRO A 231 1.54 15.99 1.25
N GLN A 232 2.72 16.51 1.01
CA GLN A 232 3.61 15.99 -0.04
C GLN A 232 4.24 14.68 0.42
N MET A 233 4.26 13.69 -0.48
CA MET A 233 5.04 12.48 -0.23
C MET A 233 6.54 12.80 -0.21
N SER A 234 7.21 12.33 0.83
CA SER A 234 8.65 12.51 0.99
C SER A 234 9.29 11.32 1.71
N PRO A 235 10.58 11.07 1.50
CA PRO A 235 11.29 10.03 2.26
C PRO A 235 11.42 10.31 3.77
N SER A 236 11.09 11.50 4.24
CA SER A 236 11.32 11.95 5.61
C SER A 236 10.05 12.16 6.44
N GLU A 237 8.87 12.03 5.84
CA GLU A 237 7.60 12.23 6.55
C GLU A 237 6.53 11.28 6.03
N PHE A 238 5.75 11.68 5.01
CA PHE A 238 4.74 10.82 4.40
C PHE A 238 5.37 9.98 3.30
N ILE A 239 5.77 8.74 3.64
CA ILE A 239 6.44 7.86 2.67
C ILE A 239 5.49 7.28 1.63
N MET A 240 4.18 7.31 1.91
CA MET A 240 3.15 6.88 0.98
C MET A 240 1.83 7.57 1.27
N ILE A 241 1.14 8.02 0.23
CA ILE A 241 -0.25 8.46 0.25
C ILE A 241 -0.94 7.92 -0.99
N GLU A 242 -2.00 7.13 -0.79
CA GLU A 242 -2.76 6.53 -1.89
C GLU A 242 -4.26 6.72 -1.69
N LYS A 243 -4.97 7.16 -2.73
CA LYS A 243 -6.39 7.49 -2.67
C LYS A 243 -7.25 6.23 -2.58
N ILE A 244 -8.10 6.14 -1.55
CA ILE A 244 -9.08 5.04 -1.39
C ILE A 244 -10.49 5.43 -1.81
N ALA A 245 -10.85 6.71 -1.60
CA ALA A 245 -12.15 7.28 -1.95
C ALA A 245 -12.05 8.81 -2.05
N PRO A 246 -13.08 9.54 -2.50
CA PRO A 246 -13.07 11.00 -2.44
C PRO A 246 -12.75 11.51 -1.03
N ASN A 247 -11.69 12.32 -0.93
CA ASN A 247 -11.18 12.93 0.31
C ASN A 247 -10.59 11.95 1.34
N TRP A 248 -10.44 10.66 1.03
CA TRP A 248 -9.86 9.65 1.91
C TRP A 248 -8.68 8.94 1.24
N TYR A 249 -7.63 8.74 2.01
CA TYR A 249 -6.34 8.21 1.56
C TYR A 249 -5.80 7.23 2.59
N LEU A 250 -5.16 6.16 2.14
CA LEU A 250 -4.23 5.39 2.97
C LEU A 250 -2.92 6.18 3.05
N PHE A 251 -2.29 6.21 4.21
CA PHE A 251 -0.97 6.84 4.37
C PHE A 251 -0.04 6.00 5.23
N LYS A 252 1.25 6.18 5.01
CA LYS A 252 2.33 5.70 5.89
C LYS A 252 3.35 6.81 6.10
N THR A 253 3.89 6.87 7.33
CA THR A 253 4.95 7.81 7.70
C THR A 253 6.24 7.10 8.12
N THR A 254 7.32 7.85 8.27
CA THR A 254 8.61 7.39 8.77
C THR A 254 9.19 8.39 9.75
#